data_2cd375499db11b21dfba9d1f23f8487c
#
_entry.id   2cd375499db11b21dfba9d1f23f8487c
#
_cell.length_a   1.000
_cell.length_b   1.000
_cell.length_c   1.000
_cell.angle_alpha   90.00
_cell.angle_beta   90.00
_cell.angle_gamma   90.00
#
_symmetry.space_group_name_H-M   'P 1'
#
loop_
_entity.id
_entity.type
_entity.pdbx_description
1 polymer ?
#
loop_
_entity_poly.entity_id
_entity_poly.type
_entity_poly.pdbx_seq_one_letter_code
_entity_poly.pdbx_strand_id
1 'polypeptide(L)'
;MTYKVAIIGAGLSGVSLACLIKNDFKVEIFQKSRGVGGRMSTRTNLPYIFDHGAQYFKINNKHFLDFTSKLIDENIIQPWVYKQAYFEGKNLIKLKKFSKTDRHYVGVPNMDSIVK
;
A
#
# COMPACT_ATOMS: atom_id res chain seq x y z
N MET A 1 -31.99 -13.94 1.41
CA MET A 1 -30.88 -14.70 0.80
C MET A 1 -29.62 -13.85 0.87
N THR A 2 -28.57 -14.37 1.49
CA THR A 2 -27.28 -13.67 1.48
C THR A 2 -26.48 -14.19 0.30
N TYR A 3 -26.23 -13.33 -0.68
CA TYR A 3 -25.40 -13.70 -1.83
C TYR A 3 -23.95 -13.90 -1.40
N LYS A 4 -23.30 -14.89 -2.03
CA LYS A 4 -21.86 -15.14 -1.89
C LYS A 4 -21.11 -14.48 -3.02
N VAL A 5 -20.02 -13.81 -2.69
CA VAL A 5 -19.13 -13.15 -3.65
C VAL A 5 -17.74 -13.76 -3.54
N ALA A 6 -17.23 -14.28 -4.65
CA ALA A 6 -15.85 -14.74 -4.76
C ALA A 6 -14.99 -13.66 -5.42
N ILE A 7 -13.93 -13.24 -4.74
CA ILE A 7 -12.96 -12.27 -5.27
C ILE A 7 -11.68 -13.02 -5.61
N ILE A 8 -11.24 -12.89 -6.85
CA ILE A 8 -10.00 -13.52 -7.31
C ILE A 8 -8.85 -12.52 -7.24
N GLY A 9 -7.94 -12.77 -6.32
CA GLY A 9 -6.75 -11.96 -6.06
C GLY A 9 -6.86 -11.08 -4.82
N ALA A 10 -5.89 -11.24 -3.91
CA ALA A 10 -5.75 -10.48 -2.67
C ALA A 10 -4.76 -9.31 -2.83
N GLY A 11 -4.83 -8.59 -3.92
CA GLY A 11 -4.19 -7.28 -4.09
C GLY A 11 -5.04 -6.17 -3.48
N LEU A 12 -4.55 -4.93 -3.52
CA LEU A 12 -5.24 -3.77 -2.95
C LEU A 12 -6.70 -3.67 -3.41
N SER A 13 -6.96 -3.83 -4.72
CA SER A 13 -8.33 -3.73 -5.27
C SER A 13 -9.28 -4.80 -4.72
N GLY A 14 -8.81 -6.07 -4.67
CA GLY A 14 -9.63 -7.16 -4.17
C GLY A 14 -9.94 -7.04 -2.68
N VAL A 15 -8.94 -6.68 -1.88
CA VAL A 15 -9.11 -6.49 -0.43
C VAL A 15 -9.99 -5.26 -0.16
N SER A 16 -9.78 -4.15 -0.86
CA SER A 16 -10.63 -2.95 -0.72
C SER A 16 -12.09 -3.25 -1.07
N LEU A 17 -12.34 -3.97 -2.16
CA LEU A 17 -13.69 -4.39 -2.52
C LEU A 17 -14.31 -5.25 -1.43
N ALA A 18 -13.57 -6.25 -0.93
CA ALA A 18 -14.05 -7.10 0.15
C ALA A 18 -14.44 -6.29 1.39
N CYS A 19 -13.63 -5.32 1.78
CA CYS A 19 -13.92 -4.42 2.91
C CYS A 19 -15.19 -3.59 2.69
N LEU A 20 -15.44 -3.14 1.48
CA LEU A 20 -16.59 -2.32 1.15
C LEU A 20 -17.91 -3.11 1.18
N ILE A 21 -17.89 -4.38 0.76
CA ILE A 21 -19.14 -5.17 0.58
C ILE A 21 -19.37 -6.24 1.65
N LYS A 22 -18.45 -6.44 2.59
CA LYS A 22 -18.50 -7.53 3.58
C LYS A 22 -19.73 -7.51 4.50
N ASN A 23 -20.37 -6.35 4.65
CA ASN A 23 -21.59 -6.23 5.49
C ASN A 23 -22.85 -6.69 4.75
N ASP A 24 -22.85 -6.64 3.42
CA ASP A 24 -24.02 -6.96 2.58
C ASP A 24 -23.91 -8.34 1.95
N PHE A 25 -22.68 -8.87 1.83
CA PHE A 25 -22.40 -10.12 1.14
C PHE A 25 -21.49 -11.03 1.97
N LYS A 26 -21.65 -12.35 1.79
CA LYS A 26 -20.63 -13.30 2.24
C LYS A 26 -19.47 -13.30 1.24
N VAL A 27 -18.35 -12.72 1.63
CA VAL A 27 -17.18 -12.54 0.75
C VAL A 27 -16.11 -13.59 1.02
N GLU A 28 -15.58 -14.19 -0.03
CA GLU A 28 -14.43 -15.09 0.00
C GLU A 28 -13.39 -14.59 -1.00
N ILE A 29 -12.11 -14.47 -0.55
CA ILE A 29 -10.99 -14.06 -1.41
C ILE A 29 -10.12 -15.26 -1.74
N PHE A 30 -9.88 -15.50 -3.02
CA PHE A 30 -9.02 -16.55 -3.52
C PHE A 30 -7.70 -15.97 -4.03
N GLN A 31 -6.60 -16.40 -3.44
CA GLN A 31 -5.26 -15.92 -3.77
C GLN A 31 -4.37 -17.06 -4.25
N LYS A 32 -3.77 -16.93 -5.44
CA LYS A 32 -2.91 -17.94 -6.03
C LYS A 32 -1.53 -18.00 -5.35
N SER A 33 -0.95 -16.83 -5.05
CA SER A 33 0.37 -16.75 -4.41
C SER A 33 0.30 -16.98 -2.90
N ARG A 34 1.44 -17.31 -2.28
CA ARG A 34 1.53 -17.56 -0.84
C ARG A 34 1.26 -16.31 0.02
N GLY A 35 1.48 -15.12 -0.56
CA GLY A 35 1.32 -13.85 0.13
C GLY A 35 0.23 -13.00 -0.51
N VAL A 36 -0.31 -12.06 0.27
CA VAL A 36 -1.24 -11.04 -0.19
C VAL A 36 -0.50 -9.80 -0.70
N GLY A 37 -1.22 -8.83 -1.25
CA GLY A 37 -0.67 -7.54 -1.63
C GLY A 37 -0.49 -7.33 -3.13
N GLY A 38 -0.28 -8.40 -3.90
CA GLY A 38 -0.05 -8.27 -5.34
C GLY A 38 1.16 -7.37 -5.63
N ARG A 39 0.93 -6.24 -6.32
CA ARG A 39 1.97 -5.23 -6.62
C ARG A 39 2.45 -4.44 -5.38
N MET A 40 1.80 -4.56 -4.24
CA MET A 40 2.20 -4.01 -2.94
C MET A 40 2.79 -5.08 -2.02
N SER A 41 3.08 -6.26 -2.54
CA SER A 41 3.60 -7.37 -1.73
C SER A 41 5.00 -7.10 -1.23
N THR A 42 5.24 -7.53 0.01
CA THR A 42 6.55 -7.49 0.66
C THR A 42 7.17 -8.89 0.61
N ARG A 43 8.44 -8.98 0.31
CA ARG A 43 9.21 -10.22 0.34
C ARG A 43 10.09 -10.26 1.59
N THR A 44 9.95 -11.34 2.34
CA THR A 44 10.79 -11.60 3.50
C THR A 44 11.82 -12.68 3.17
N ASN A 45 13.07 -12.38 3.40
CA ASN A 45 14.20 -13.31 3.36
C ASN A 45 15.10 -12.97 4.54
N LEU A 46 14.78 -13.54 5.71
CA LEU A 46 15.39 -13.18 6.98
C LEU A 46 16.92 -13.15 6.92
N PRO A 47 17.57 -12.11 7.49
CA PRO A 47 16.96 -11.04 8.29
C PRO A 47 16.38 -9.85 7.48
N TYR A 48 16.31 -9.97 6.17
CA TYR A 48 15.95 -8.87 5.27
C TYR A 48 14.47 -8.90 4.89
N ILE A 49 13.91 -7.71 4.72
CA ILE A 49 12.53 -7.48 4.28
C ILE A 49 12.57 -6.45 3.16
N PHE A 50 11.85 -6.73 2.06
CA PHE A 50 11.89 -5.91 0.85
C PHE A 50 10.50 -5.63 0.33
N ASP A 51 10.13 -4.36 0.21
CA ASP A 51 9.00 -3.90 -0.58
C ASP A 51 9.42 -3.86 -2.06
N HIS A 52 9.39 -5.03 -2.70
CA HIS A 52 9.93 -5.23 -4.05
C HIS A 52 8.99 -4.75 -5.17
N GLY A 53 7.76 -4.42 -4.84
CA GLY A 53 6.77 -3.84 -5.74
C GLY A 53 6.66 -2.33 -5.54
N ALA A 54 5.49 -1.86 -5.13
CA ALA A 54 5.30 -0.45 -4.78
C ALA A 54 6.06 -0.12 -3.50
N GLN A 55 6.93 0.86 -3.55
CA GLN A 55 7.73 1.31 -2.41
C GLN A 55 7.06 2.47 -1.67
N TYR A 56 6.20 3.20 -2.33
CA TYR A 56 5.39 4.29 -1.79
C TYR A 56 4.18 4.55 -2.68
N PHE A 57 3.27 5.36 -2.20
CA PHE A 57 2.14 5.87 -2.99
C PHE A 57 1.86 7.32 -2.62
N LYS A 58 1.04 7.99 -3.45
CA LYS A 58 0.65 9.37 -3.24
C LYS A 58 -0.84 9.48 -2.97
N ILE A 59 -1.20 10.35 -2.03
CA ILE A 59 -2.59 10.70 -1.76
C ILE A 59 -2.83 12.10 -2.34
N ASN A 60 -3.32 12.15 -3.58
CA ASN A 60 -3.45 13.40 -4.34
C ASN A 60 -4.88 13.95 -4.39
N ASN A 61 -5.87 13.17 -3.98
CA ASN A 61 -7.25 13.62 -4.00
C ASN A 61 -7.98 13.30 -2.69
N LYS A 62 -9.08 14.03 -2.45
CA LYS A 62 -9.87 13.93 -1.23
C LYS A 62 -10.49 12.55 -1.03
N HIS A 63 -11.05 11.94 -2.08
CA HIS A 63 -11.71 10.63 -1.95
C HIS A 63 -10.74 9.55 -1.52
N PHE A 64 -9.51 9.57 -2.05
CA PHE A 64 -8.48 8.61 -1.64
C PHE A 64 -7.96 8.91 -0.23
N LEU A 65 -7.88 10.19 0.16
CA LEU A 65 -7.57 10.57 1.53
C LEU A 65 -8.63 10.06 2.51
N ASP A 66 -9.91 10.27 2.21
CA ASP A 66 -11.02 9.81 3.04
C ASP A 66 -11.00 8.27 3.17
N PHE A 67 -10.74 7.56 2.07
CA PHE A 67 -10.59 6.10 2.07
C PHE A 67 -9.41 5.60 2.93
N THR A 68 -8.31 6.34 2.94
CA THR A 68 -7.08 5.96 3.66
C THR A 68 -7.00 6.56 5.07
N SER A 69 -7.91 7.45 5.46
CA SER A 69 -7.87 8.17 6.74
C SER A 69 -7.77 7.22 7.93
N LYS A 70 -8.58 6.17 7.95
CA LYS A 70 -8.55 5.16 9.01
C LYS A 70 -7.19 4.46 9.10
N LEU A 71 -6.54 4.16 7.97
CA LEU A 71 -5.22 3.55 7.94
C LEU A 71 -4.14 4.49 8.49
N ILE A 72 -4.31 5.81 8.31
CA ILE A 72 -3.44 6.84 8.90
C ILE A 72 -3.62 6.87 10.41
N ASP A 73 -4.87 6.91 10.89
CA ASP A 73 -5.20 6.98 12.31
C ASP A 73 -4.73 5.73 13.07
N GLU A 74 -4.80 4.57 12.44
CA GLU A 74 -4.31 3.30 12.97
C GLU A 74 -2.79 3.09 12.78
N ASN A 75 -2.07 4.07 12.20
CA ASN A 75 -0.64 4.00 11.89
C ASN A 75 -0.25 2.83 10.97
N ILE A 76 -1.17 2.33 10.15
CA ILE A 76 -0.88 1.33 9.12
C ILE A 76 -0.17 1.96 7.94
N ILE A 77 -0.42 3.25 7.67
CA ILE A 77 0.33 4.05 6.72
C ILE A 77 0.85 5.32 7.37
N GLN A 78 2.02 5.76 6.94
CA GLN A 78 2.67 6.96 7.45
C GLN A 78 3.25 7.80 6.31
N PRO A 79 3.39 9.14 6.50
CA PRO A 79 4.16 9.97 5.57
C PRO A 79 5.58 9.44 5.42
N TRP A 80 6.04 9.32 4.18
CA TRP A 80 7.41 8.91 3.91
C TRP A 80 8.36 10.10 3.97
N VAL A 81 9.16 10.13 5.02
CA VAL A 81 10.22 11.15 5.21
C VAL A 81 11.47 10.67 4.47
N TYR A 82 11.82 11.30 3.36
CA TYR A 82 12.91 10.89 2.48
C TYR A 82 13.85 12.03 2.11
N LYS A 83 15.02 11.65 1.62
CA LYS A 83 15.94 12.52 0.87
C LYS A 83 16.03 11.98 -0.54
N GLN A 84 15.85 12.83 -1.54
CA GLN A 84 15.91 12.47 -2.94
C GLN A 84 17.14 13.08 -3.59
N ALA A 85 17.96 12.23 -4.21
CA ALA A 85 19.12 12.65 -4.96
C ALA A 85 18.87 12.46 -6.45
N TYR A 86 19.20 13.45 -7.24
CA TYR A 86 19.15 13.42 -8.70
C TYR A 86 20.57 13.33 -9.23
N PHE A 87 20.84 12.37 -10.10
CA PHE A 87 22.13 12.17 -10.73
C PHE A 87 22.02 12.28 -12.23
N GLU A 88 23.06 12.83 -12.85
CA GLU A 88 23.33 12.74 -14.28
C GLU A 88 24.67 11.99 -14.46
N GLY A 89 24.57 10.74 -14.92
CA GLY A 89 25.70 9.82 -14.85
C GLY A 89 26.17 9.59 -13.41
N LYS A 90 27.42 9.96 -13.11
CA LYS A 90 28.00 9.87 -11.77
C LYS A 90 27.91 11.18 -10.97
N ASN A 91 27.42 12.26 -11.58
CA ASN A 91 27.40 13.58 -10.98
C ASN A 91 26.07 13.79 -10.22
N LEU A 92 26.17 14.20 -8.95
CA LEU A 92 25.02 14.63 -8.16
C LEU A 92 24.59 16.02 -8.64
N ILE A 93 23.39 16.14 -9.22
CA ILE A 93 22.85 17.39 -9.72
C ILE A 93 22.04 18.13 -8.67
N LYS A 94 21.22 17.39 -7.87
CA LYS A 94 20.28 18.00 -6.93
C LYS A 94 19.97 17.08 -5.78
N LEU A 95 19.87 17.67 -4.57
CA LEU A 95 19.29 17.03 -3.40
C LEU A 95 17.95 17.71 -3.07
N LYS A 96 16.90 16.92 -2.92
CA LYS A 96 15.59 17.37 -2.44
C LYS A 96 15.33 16.70 -1.09
N LYS A 97 15.01 17.49 -0.07
CA LYS A 97 14.52 17.00 1.22
C LYS A 97 13.01 16.83 1.15
N PHE A 98 12.48 15.95 1.98
CA PHE A 98 11.05 15.78 2.17
C PHE A 98 10.37 17.12 2.48
N SER A 99 9.20 17.31 1.87
CA SER A 99 8.28 18.40 2.21
C SER A 99 6.93 17.81 2.62
N LYS A 100 6.27 18.41 3.60
CA LYS A 100 4.91 18.03 4.00
C LYS A 100 3.89 18.08 2.86
N THR A 101 4.20 18.83 1.80
CA THR A 101 3.37 18.92 0.58
C THR A 101 3.56 17.75 -0.39
N ASP A 102 4.60 16.92 -0.22
CA ASP A 102 4.93 15.84 -1.15
C ASP A 102 3.91 14.67 -1.10
N ARG A 103 3.16 14.54 -0.01
CA ARG A 103 2.06 13.56 0.16
C ARG A 103 2.40 12.13 -0.25
N HIS A 104 3.66 11.72 -0.04
CA HIS A 104 4.09 10.34 -0.22
C HIS A 104 3.86 9.57 1.08
N TYR A 105 3.32 8.37 0.96
CA TYR A 105 3.01 7.49 2.09
C TYR A 105 3.59 6.10 1.86
N VAL A 106 3.89 5.43 2.95
CA VAL A 106 4.37 4.04 3.00
C VAL A 106 3.55 3.23 3.98
N GLY A 107 3.46 1.92 3.76
CA GLY A 107 2.90 0.97 4.72
C GLY A 107 3.86 0.73 5.89
N VAL A 108 3.33 0.44 7.06
CA VAL A 108 4.10 0.21 8.29
C VAL A 108 3.66 -1.11 8.94
N PRO A 109 4.59 -2.01 9.27
CA PRO A 109 6.04 -1.93 9.06
C PRO A 109 6.48 -2.12 7.60
N ASN A 110 5.61 -2.63 6.73
CA ASN A 110 5.88 -2.91 5.32
C ASN A 110 4.69 -2.52 4.46
N MET A 111 4.90 -2.44 3.14
CA MET A 111 3.86 -2.02 2.21
C MET A 111 2.65 -2.97 2.19
N ASP A 112 2.86 -4.27 2.38
CA ASP A 112 1.78 -5.27 2.40
C ASP A 112 0.89 -5.18 3.66
N SER A 113 1.29 -4.43 4.68
CA SER A 113 0.46 -4.18 5.88
C SER A 113 -0.87 -3.49 5.54
N ILE A 114 -0.92 -2.77 4.42
CA ILE A 114 -2.13 -2.07 3.94
C ILE A 114 -3.25 -3.06 3.54
N VAL A 115 -2.90 -4.29 3.19
CA VAL A 115 -3.83 -5.32 2.71
C VAL A 115 -3.97 -6.53 3.65
N LYS A 116 -3.31 -6.50 4.77
CA LYS A 116 -3.42 -7.51 5.84
C LYS A 116 -4.47 -7.11 6.85
#